data_dcf7dc57f94f854ea0b1e594a3a92103
#
_entry.id   dcf7dc57f94f854ea0b1e594a3a92103
#
_cell.length_a   1.000
_cell.length_b   1.000
_cell.length_c   1.000
_cell.angle_alpha   90.00
_cell.angle_beta   90.00
_cell.angle_gamma   90.00
#
_symmetry.space_group_name_H-M   'P 1'
#
loop_
_entity.id
_entity.type
_entity.pdbx_description
1 polymer ?
#
loop_
_entity_poly.entity_id
_entity_poly.type
_entity_poly.pdbx_seq_one_letter_code
_entity_poly.pdbx_strand_id
1 'polypeptide(L)'
;MSCKFFHLKYFPLFFVFFVVSDVIAQQVPFTVEIEPVIAGPLPKMHSFAFAQSGSKWLFVGGRTNGLHGFSTNDSFDVIYASDVITVIDTATWSWYSSPLGVLPTAVADPLRTTNMQYTRIGDYLYLTGGFGWDSIANGYRTFPTLTAIHIDNMINAVVYGTPIALNIRQIYDTNFRISGGEMQQMNGECFLFFGHNFSGRYSDPPQPTFTQVYSNQIKRFTINDDGINLSVSNFTFLTDTNNFHRRDLNVGNVVHPDGTFGWCAYSGVFRKDCNMPYLWPINFDPTNGAVVDSSFSQTMNNYTCAMEPLFDSVQKTMYTILFGGESQYEFNPVTQQLILDSLVPFVSDISVLVHDQTGQWSQLPLQLQMPGLQGSNMKFVPNTFVPSYSNEVVKLRELSGRVLVGYLVGGIVAVVPNGHPASWANDTVYRVWISPDQVLLAVNDLKPLGQVNIFPNPANNQVTIRTNFNGAVAISLLDAQGRVLRSENRFERKDVIFNTQNLSMGIYTIQVTIGDSISQSKLVIVR
;
A
#
# COMPACT_ATOMS: atom_id res chain seq x y z
N MET A 1 10.21 1.81 30.19
CA MET A 1 11.11 2.96 30.46
C MET A 1 10.54 4.17 29.76
N SER A 2 10.24 5.22 30.51
CA SER A 2 9.50 6.41 30.11
C SER A 2 10.28 7.27 29.09
N CYS A 3 9.69 7.60 27.96
CA CYS A 3 10.18 8.69 27.11
C CYS A 3 10.12 10.00 27.90
N LYS A 4 11.26 10.58 28.22
CA LYS A 4 11.35 11.85 28.93
C LYS A 4 10.94 13.00 28.01
N PHE A 5 9.87 13.68 28.38
CA PHE A 5 9.54 15.01 27.86
C PHE A 5 10.58 16.02 28.36
N PHE A 6 11.26 16.70 27.45
CA PHE A 6 12.08 17.86 27.79
C PHE A 6 11.17 19.06 28.05
N HIS A 7 11.17 19.55 29.29
CA HIS A 7 10.61 20.85 29.63
C HIS A 7 11.62 21.94 29.25
N LEU A 8 11.34 22.71 28.21
CA LEU A 8 12.02 23.96 27.94
C LEU A 8 11.31 25.11 28.66
N LYS A 9 11.99 25.75 29.62
CA LYS A 9 11.57 26.99 30.27
C LYS A 9 12.18 28.18 29.52
N TYR A 10 11.31 29.14 29.22
CA TYR A 10 11.57 30.53 28.78
C TYR A 10 12.26 30.74 27.44
N PHE A 11 11.49 31.23 26.48
CA PHE A 11 11.97 31.97 25.32
C PHE A 11 11.16 33.27 25.12
N PRO A 12 11.80 34.38 24.74
CA PRO A 12 11.14 35.67 24.55
C PRO A 12 10.31 35.68 23.26
N LEU A 13 9.26 36.48 23.29
CA LEU A 13 8.30 36.69 22.20
C LEU A 13 9.04 37.27 20.96
N PHE A 14 9.31 36.42 19.99
CA PHE A 14 9.60 36.84 18.63
C PHE A 14 8.31 36.78 17.82
N PHE A 15 7.87 37.91 17.29
CA PHE A 15 6.83 37.94 16.26
C PHE A 15 7.40 37.31 14.99
N VAL A 16 7.10 36.03 14.79
CA VAL A 16 7.33 35.38 13.52
C VAL A 16 6.13 35.68 12.63
N PHE A 17 6.33 36.51 11.62
CA PHE A 17 5.40 36.61 10.50
C PHE A 17 5.33 35.24 9.82
N PHE A 18 4.25 34.49 10.06
CA PHE A 18 3.91 33.34 9.23
C PHE A 18 3.56 33.87 7.84
N VAL A 19 4.49 33.74 6.91
CA VAL A 19 4.14 33.73 5.48
C VAL A 19 3.36 32.42 5.28
N VAL A 20 2.05 32.51 5.26
CA VAL A 20 1.20 31.42 4.77
C VAL A 20 1.50 31.35 3.26
N SER A 21 2.46 30.53 2.88
CA SER A 21 2.52 30.03 1.51
C SER A 21 1.30 29.12 1.37
N ASP A 22 0.38 29.50 0.50
CA ASP A 22 -0.64 28.56 -0.01
C ASP A 22 0.16 27.41 -0.64
N VAL A 23 0.36 26.36 0.13
CA VAL A 23 0.78 25.08 -0.38
C VAL A 23 -0.43 24.61 -1.20
N ILE A 24 -0.33 24.69 -2.53
CA ILE A 24 -1.22 23.94 -3.41
C ILE A 24 -1.07 22.51 -2.92
N ALA A 25 -2.08 21.97 -2.24
CA ALA A 25 -2.06 20.60 -1.76
C ALA A 25 -1.74 19.72 -2.96
N GLN A 26 -0.65 18.97 -2.87
CA GLN A 26 -0.26 18.05 -3.93
C GLN A 26 -1.43 17.11 -4.16
N GLN A 27 -1.98 17.14 -5.37
CA GLN A 27 -3.15 16.36 -5.75
C GLN A 27 -2.68 15.12 -6.50
N VAL A 28 -3.24 13.94 -6.19
CA VAL A 28 -3.00 12.76 -7.02
C VAL A 28 -3.75 12.90 -8.35
N PRO A 29 -3.19 12.43 -9.50
CA PRO A 29 -3.79 12.60 -10.80
C PRO A 29 -4.87 11.55 -11.10
N PHE A 30 -5.64 11.16 -10.11
CA PHE A 30 -6.77 10.22 -10.23
C PHE A 30 -7.73 10.37 -9.05
N THR A 31 -8.94 9.88 -9.24
CA THR A 31 -9.90 9.67 -8.15
C THR A 31 -10.07 8.19 -7.86
N VAL A 32 -10.37 7.88 -6.60
CA VAL A 32 -10.66 6.53 -6.11
C VAL A 32 -12.10 6.47 -5.66
N GLU A 33 -12.80 5.40 -6.01
CA GLU A 33 -14.15 5.11 -5.51
C GLU A 33 -14.18 3.66 -5.01
N ILE A 34 -14.94 3.40 -3.95
CA ILE A 34 -15.20 2.07 -3.42
C ILE A 34 -16.70 1.82 -3.33
N GLU A 35 -17.13 0.65 -3.80
CA GLU A 35 -18.53 0.24 -3.82
C GLU A 35 -18.69 -1.18 -3.28
N PRO A 36 -19.63 -1.44 -2.36
CA PRO A 36 -19.88 -2.80 -1.90
C PRO A 36 -20.43 -3.66 -3.04
N VAL A 37 -19.99 -4.90 -3.09
CA VAL A 37 -20.62 -5.91 -3.93
C VAL A 37 -21.91 -6.35 -3.26
N ILE A 38 -23.02 -6.18 -3.97
CA ILE A 38 -24.32 -6.67 -3.51
C ILE A 38 -24.42 -8.15 -3.89
N ALA A 39 -24.15 -9.02 -2.93
CA ALA A 39 -24.21 -10.48 -3.06
C ALA A 39 -24.90 -11.07 -1.83
N GLY A 40 -25.14 -12.38 -1.86
CA GLY A 40 -25.49 -13.13 -0.65
C GLY A 40 -24.34 -13.10 0.37
N PRO A 41 -24.54 -13.68 1.56
CA PRO A 41 -23.50 -13.68 2.59
C PRO A 41 -22.24 -14.40 2.08
N LEU A 42 -21.12 -13.69 2.06
CA LEU A 42 -19.80 -14.23 1.71
C LEU A 42 -19.08 -14.75 2.96
N PRO A 43 -18.07 -15.60 2.81
CA PRO A 43 -17.32 -16.12 3.94
C PRO A 43 -16.59 -15.00 4.70
N LYS A 44 -16.73 -14.99 6.03
CA LYS A 44 -16.00 -14.09 6.93
C LYS A 44 -14.57 -14.57 7.07
N MET A 45 -13.60 -13.71 6.75
CA MET A 45 -12.19 -14.10 6.84
C MET A 45 -11.22 -12.92 6.91
N HIS A 46 -10.08 -13.13 7.56
CA HIS A 46 -8.94 -12.21 7.53
C HIS A 46 -7.62 -12.98 7.66
N SER A 47 -6.49 -12.36 7.35
CA SER A 47 -5.13 -12.92 7.53
C SER A 47 -4.91 -14.24 6.79
N PHE A 48 -5.53 -14.41 5.65
CA PHE A 48 -5.49 -15.58 4.76
C PHE A 48 -4.48 -15.39 3.62
N ALA A 49 -4.13 -16.49 2.97
CA ALA A 49 -3.49 -16.48 1.66
C ALA A 49 -4.53 -16.63 0.56
N PHE A 50 -4.27 -16.01 -0.61
CA PHE A 50 -5.15 -16.15 -1.75
C PHE A 50 -4.41 -16.33 -3.08
N ALA A 51 -5.14 -16.90 -4.05
CA ALA A 51 -4.79 -16.88 -5.46
C ALA A 51 -6.05 -16.71 -6.30
N GLN A 52 -5.89 -16.35 -7.58
CA GLN A 52 -7.01 -16.23 -8.51
C GLN A 52 -6.73 -16.94 -9.83
N SER A 53 -7.80 -17.50 -10.43
CA SER A 53 -7.78 -18.05 -11.78
C SER A 53 -9.12 -17.80 -12.46
N GLY A 54 -9.09 -17.05 -13.55
CA GLY A 54 -10.30 -16.57 -14.22
C GLY A 54 -11.22 -15.79 -13.25
N SER A 55 -12.49 -16.19 -13.18
CA SER A 55 -13.46 -15.59 -12.24
C SER A 55 -13.40 -16.18 -10.83
N LYS A 56 -12.47 -17.05 -10.51
CA LYS A 56 -12.46 -17.75 -9.23
C LYS A 56 -11.29 -17.35 -8.35
N TRP A 57 -11.62 -17.09 -7.08
CA TRP A 57 -10.66 -16.77 -6.03
C TRP A 57 -10.55 -17.93 -5.07
N LEU A 58 -9.34 -18.34 -4.78
CA LEU A 58 -8.99 -19.41 -3.84
C LEU A 58 -8.44 -18.79 -2.56
N PHE A 59 -8.97 -19.18 -1.40
CA PHE A 59 -8.55 -18.72 -0.08
C PHE A 59 -8.14 -19.89 0.81
N VAL A 60 -7.03 -19.70 1.55
CA VAL A 60 -6.46 -20.72 2.44
C VAL A 60 -6.09 -20.08 3.77
N GLY A 61 -6.48 -20.71 4.86
CA GLY A 61 -6.14 -20.29 6.22
C GLY A 61 -6.86 -19.04 6.68
N GLY A 62 -6.24 -18.36 7.64
CA GLY A 62 -6.79 -17.15 8.25
C GLY A 62 -7.74 -17.44 9.41
N ARG A 63 -8.51 -16.43 9.80
CA ARG A 63 -9.43 -16.49 10.93
C ARG A 63 -10.81 -15.96 10.57
N THR A 64 -11.82 -16.37 11.34
CA THR A 64 -13.24 -16.06 11.12
C THR A 64 -13.83 -15.11 12.19
N ASN A 65 -13.08 -14.80 13.24
CA ASN A 65 -13.43 -13.77 14.26
C ASN A 65 -12.81 -12.41 13.92
N GLY A 66 -12.87 -11.46 14.84
CA GLY A 66 -12.16 -10.18 14.76
C GLY A 66 -10.73 -10.23 15.30
N LEU A 67 -10.25 -9.08 15.78
CA LEU A 67 -8.96 -8.98 16.44
C LEU A 67 -8.89 -9.96 17.62
N HIS A 68 -7.78 -10.67 17.73
CA HIS A 68 -7.54 -11.57 18.86
C HIS A 68 -7.42 -10.79 20.17
N GLY A 69 -7.81 -11.40 21.28
CA GLY A 69 -7.56 -10.85 22.59
C GLY A 69 -6.12 -11.04 23.06
N PHE A 70 -5.84 -10.49 24.24
CA PHE A 70 -4.53 -10.51 24.87
C PHE A 70 -4.54 -11.26 26.21
N SER A 71 -5.64 -11.93 26.53
CA SER A 71 -5.79 -12.76 27.73
C SER A 71 -5.73 -14.25 27.38
N THR A 72 -5.59 -15.09 28.41
CA THR A 72 -5.52 -16.56 28.23
C THR A 72 -6.76 -17.13 27.57
N ASN A 73 -7.92 -16.53 27.75
CA ASN A 73 -9.19 -17.09 27.31
C ASN A 73 -9.61 -16.65 25.89
N ASP A 74 -9.06 -15.56 25.37
CA ASP A 74 -9.50 -14.94 24.12
C ASP A 74 -8.37 -14.77 23.07
N SER A 75 -7.14 -15.16 23.44
CA SER A 75 -5.99 -15.08 22.55
C SER A 75 -5.96 -16.28 21.60
N PHE A 76 -6.19 -16.04 20.30
CA PHE A 76 -6.05 -17.00 19.20
C PHE A 76 -6.82 -18.34 19.40
N ASP A 77 -8.02 -18.31 19.96
CA ASP A 77 -8.81 -19.53 20.13
C ASP A 77 -8.92 -20.30 18.80
N VAL A 78 -8.65 -21.61 18.87
CA VAL A 78 -8.60 -22.51 17.71
C VAL A 78 -9.93 -22.65 16.98
N ILE A 79 -11.05 -22.43 17.66
CA ILE A 79 -12.39 -22.51 17.04
C ILE A 79 -12.63 -21.46 15.95
N TYR A 80 -11.83 -20.39 15.93
CA TYR A 80 -11.90 -19.34 14.92
C TYR A 80 -10.82 -19.47 13.83
N ALA A 81 -9.98 -20.48 13.86
CA ALA A 81 -9.11 -20.79 12.74
C ALA A 81 -9.96 -21.30 11.56
N SER A 82 -9.63 -20.87 10.34
CA SER A 82 -10.32 -21.37 9.15
C SER A 82 -10.01 -22.86 8.95
N ASP A 83 -11.01 -23.71 9.03
CA ASP A 83 -10.89 -25.17 8.84
C ASP A 83 -11.29 -25.62 7.44
N VAL A 84 -11.34 -24.71 6.49
CA VAL A 84 -11.73 -24.99 5.10
C VAL A 84 -10.82 -24.27 4.11
N ILE A 85 -10.69 -24.84 2.93
CA ILE A 85 -10.27 -24.12 1.72
C ILE A 85 -11.52 -23.56 1.07
N THR A 86 -11.54 -22.27 0.76
CA THR A 86 -12.71 -21.57 0.21
C THR A 86 -12.44 -21.12 -1.24
N VAL A 87 -13.45 -21.25 -2.09
CA VAL A 87 -13.46 -20.68 -3.45
C VAL A 87 -14.66 -19.76 -3.61
N ILE A 88 -14.44 -18.53 -4.07
CA ILE A 88 -15.50 -17.60 -4.47
C ILE A 88 -15.48 -17.49 -6.00
N ASP A 89 -16.63 -17.68 -6.64
CA ASP A 89 -16.81 -17.43 -8.07
C ASP A 89 -17.42 -16.03 -8.27
N THR A 90 -16.63 -15.09 -8.77
CA THR A 90 -17.02 -13.68 -8.94
C THR A 90 -18.01 -13.46 -10.09
N ALA A 91 -18.18 -14.42 -10.98
CA ALA A 91 -19.18 -14.34 -12.05
C ALA A 91 -20.61 -14.49 -11.50
N THR A 92 -20.77 -15.24 -10.42
CA THR A 92 -22.08 -15.52 -9.78
C THR A 92 -22.16 -15.05 -8.33
N TRP A 93 -21.03 -14.69 -7.74
CA TRP A 93 -20.86 -14.42 -6.31
C TRP A 93 -21.29 -15.58 -5.41
N SER A 94 -21.19 -16.80 -5.95
CA SER A 94 -21.35 -18.03 -5.18
C SER A 94 -20.02 -18.43 -4.56
N TRP A 95 -20.07 -19.20 -3.46
CA TRP A 95 -18.86 -19.72 -2.85
C TRP A 95 -18.99 -21.21 -2.51
N TYR A 96 -17.84 -21.86 -2.46
CA TYR A 96 -17.67 -23.29 -2.22
C TYR A 96 -16.58 -23.48 -1.17
N SER A 97 -16.63 -24.61 -0.45
CA SER A 97 -15.58 -24.93 0.52
C SER A 97 -15.31 -26.41 0.59
N SER A 98 -14.08 -26.78 0.95
CA SER A 98 -13.67 -28.15 1.26
C SER A 98 -12.99 -28.19 2.62
N PRO A 99 -13.40 -29.09 3.53
CA PRO A 99 -12.87 -29.17 4.88
C PRO A 99 -11.40 -29.65 4.89
N LEU A 100 -10.57 -29.04 5.70
CA LEU A 100 -9.17 -29.45 5.90
C LEU A 100 -9.05 -30.72 6.73
N GLY A 101 -10.08 -31.08 7.48
CA GLY A 101 -10.11 -32.32 8.28
C GLY A 101 -10.03 -33.62 7.48
N VAL A 102 -10.16 -33.56 6.14
CA VAL A 102 -9.92 -34.72 5.26
C VAL A 102 -8.43 -35.02 5.01
N LEU A 103 -7.55 -34.08 5.38
CA LEU A 103 -6.10 -34.20 5.21
C LEU A 103 -5.45 -34.79 6.46
N PRO A 104 -4.27 -35.43 6.34
CA PRO A 104 -3.45 -35.75 7.50
C PRO A 104 -3.15 -34.49 8.34
N THR A 105 -3.18 -34.60 9.66
CA THR A 105 -2.99 -33.49 10.60
C THR A 105 -1.73 -32.67 10.31
N ALA A 106 -0.62 -33.34 10.00
CA ALA A 106 0.64 -32.68 9.66
C ALA A 106 0.55 -31.75 8.42
N VAL A 107 -0.42 -31.98 7.54
CA VAL A 107 -0.69 -31.14 6.35
C VAL A 107 -1.79 -30.11 6.65
N ALA A 108 -2.81 -30.51 7.40
CA ALA A 108 -3.98 -29.68 7.69
C ALA A 108 -3.64 -28.50 8.61
N ASP A 109 -2.91 -28.75 9.71
CA ASP A 109 -2.67 -27.71 10.72
C ASP A 109 -1.89 -26.49 10.16
N PRO A 110 -0.83 -26.63 9.32
CA PRO A 110 -0.20 -25.51 8.65
C PRO A 110 -1.15 -24.70 7.73
N LEU A 111 -2.17 -25.34 7.16
CA LEU A 111 -3.16 -24.67 6.31
C LEU A 111 -4.26 -23.93 7.10
N ARG A 112 -4.38 -24.20 8.41
CA ARG A 112 -5.29 -23.50 9.34
C ARG A 112 -4.66 -22.25 9.97
N THR A 113 -3.42 -21.92 9.61
CA THR A 113 -2.69 -20.84 10.24
C THR A 113 -3.19 -19.45 9.80
N THR A 114 -2.83 -18.45 10.58
CA THR A 114 -3.07 -17.04 10.30
C THR A 114 -1.73 -16.34 10.00
N ASN A 115 -1.77 -15.22 9.26
CA ASN A 115 -0.61 -14.40 8.92
C ASN A 115 0.54 -15.20 8.28
N MET A 116 0.20 -16.18 7.44
CA MET A 116 1.14 -16.88 6.59
C MET A 116 1.59 -15.97 5.44
N GLN A 117 2.81 -16.17 4.96
CA GLN A 117 3.34 -15.49 3.79
C GLN A 117 3.08 -16.34 2.55
N TYR A 118 2.80 -15.71 1.43
CA TYR A 118 2.48 -16.44 0.21
C TYR A 118 2.88 -15.68 -1.04
N THR A 119 3.10 -16.42 -2.12
CA THR A 119 3.29 -15.87 -3.46
C THR A 119 2.80 -16.86 -4.51
N ARG A 120 2.42 -16.34 -5.67
CA ARG A 120 2.09 -17.15 -6.83
C ARG A 120 3.31 -17.28 -7.74
N ILE A 121 3.61 -18.51 -8.17
CA ILE A 121 4.61 -18.77 -9.22
C ILE A 121 3.97 -19.72 -10.25
N GLY A 122 3.72 -19.23 -11.44
CA GLY A 122 3.01 -19.99 -12.47
C GLY A 122 1.63 -20.45 -12.00
N ASP A 123 1.40 -21.76 -12.04
CA ASP A 123 0.13 -22.39 -11.69
C ASP A 123 0.00 -22.75 -10.20
N TYR A 124 1.01 -22.39 -9.39
CA TYR A 124 1.06 -22.75 -7.98
C TYR A 124 1.00 -21.55 -7.06
N LEU A 125 0.24 -21.69 -5.98
CA LEU A 125 0.28 -20.86 -4.79
C LEU A 125 1.23 -21.50 -3.78
N TYR A 126 2.27 -20.78 -3.39
CA TYR A 126 3.23 -21.20 -2.36
C TYR A 126 2.95 -20.45 -1.07
N LEU A 127 2.84 -21.19 0.03
CA LEU A 127 2.54 -20.69 1.38
C LEU A 127 3.70 -21.03 2.30
N THR A 128 4.12 -20.09 3.13
CA THR A 128 5.15 -20.35 4.14
C THR A 128 4.70 -19.92 5.52
N GLY A 129 5.11 -20.69 6.53
CA GLY A 129 4.96 -20.30 7.92
C GLY A 129 3.52 -20.21 8.38
N GLY A 130 3.20 -19.05 8.98
CA GLY A 130 1.91 -18.80 9.62
C GLY A 130 1.84 -19.33 11.05
N PHE A 131 0.96 -18.73 11.86
CA PHE A 131 0.80 -19.02 13.28
C PHE A 131 -0.54 -19.73 13.54
N GLY A 132 -0.52 -20.79 14.34
CA GLY A 132 -1.71 -21.56 14.67
C GLY A 132 -1.47 -22.66 15.68
N TRP A 133 -2.50 -23.48 15.90
CA TRP A 133 -2.45 -24.65 16.75
C TRP A 133 -1.81 -25.84 16.03
N ASP A 134 -0.81 -26.42 16.65
CA ASP A 134 -0.20 -27.67 16.21
C ASP A 134 -0.76 -28.81 17.07
N SER A 135 -1.64 -29.63 16.50
CA SER A 135 -2.28 -30.73 17.21
C SER A 135 -1.30 -31.85 17.57
N ILE A 136 -0.19 -31.99 16.81
CA ILE A 136 0.83 -33.00 17.07
C ILE A 136 1.70 -32.56 18.25
N ALA A 137 2.14 -31.28 18.25
CA ALA A 137 2.93 -30.71 19.33
C ALA A 137 2.08 -30.28 20.54
N ASN A 138 0.76 -30.30 20.43
CA ASN A 138 -0.20 -29.87 21.44
C ASN A 138 0.08 -28.44 21.93
N GLY A 139 0.23 -27.49 21.01
CA GLY A 139 0.57 -26.12 21.35
C GLY A 139 0.48 -25.15 20.19
N TYR A 140 0.42 -23.86 20.50
CA TYR A 140 0.45 -22.79 19.51
C TYR A 140 1.87 -22.46 19.07
N ARG A 141 2.09 -22.36 17.76
CA ARG A 141 3.39 -22.01 17.22
C ARG A 141 3.32 -21.48 15.79
N THR A 142 4.41 -20.86 15.37
CA THR A 142 4.66 -20.58 13.95
C THR A 142 5.17 -21.85 13.26
N PHE A 143 4.53 -22.26 12.18
CA PHE A 143 4.87 -23.47 11.46
C PHE A 143 6.11 -23.27 10.57
N PRO A 144 7.01 -24.27 10.51
CA PRO A 144 8.20 -24.23 9.66
C PRO A 144 7.95 -24.96 8.33
N THR A 145 6.88 -24.61 7.62
CA THR A 145 6.46 -25.33 6.41
C THR A 145 6.49 -24.43 5.18
N LEU A 146 6.80 -25.04 4.03
CA LEU A 146 6.49 -24.52 2.70
C LEU A 146 5.46 -25.47 2.08
N THR A 147 4.33 -24.93 1.67
CA THR A 147 3.25 -25.69 1.01
C THR A 147 3.04 -25.16 -0.39
N ALA A 148 3.01 -26.04 -1.39
CA ALA A 148 2.64 -25.76 -2.77
C ALA A 148 1.22 -26.26 -3.05
N ILE A 149 0.36 -25.40 -3.60
CA ILE A 149 -1.01 -25.72 -3.99
C ILE A 149 -1.18 -25.42 -5.47
N HIS A 150 -1.57 -26.42 -6.26
CA HIS A 150 -1.91 -26.22 -7.67
C HIS A 150 -3.26 -25.49 -7.77
N ILE A 151 -3.26 -24.24 -8.24
CA ILE A 151 -4.40 -23.32 -8.14
C ILE A 151 -5.65 -23.86 -8.84
N ASP A 152 -5.58 -24.15 -10.14
CA ASP A 152 -6.74 -24.58 -10.93
C ASP A 152 -7.30 -25.92 -10.47
N ASN A 153 -6.42 -26.88 -10.18
CA ASN A 153 -6.84 -28.19 -9.71
C ASN A 153 -7.49 -28.09 -8.32
N MET A 154 -6.97 -27.25 -7.43
CA MET A 154 -7.56 -27.01 -6.11
C MET A 154 -8.92 -26.32 -6.23
N ILE A 155 -9.04 -25.28 -7.06
CA ILE A 155 -10.31 -24.61 -7.34
C ILE A 155 -11.35 -25.64 -7.83
N ASN A 156 -10.98 -26.45 -8.82
CA ASN A 156 -11.87 -27.49 -9.35
C ASN A 156 -12.23 -28.54 -8.30
N ALA A 157 -11.26 -28.97 -7.49
CA ALA A 157 -11.52 -29.94 -6.43
C ALA A 157 -12.53 -29.40 -5.39
N VAL A 158 -12.41 -28.14 -5.00
CA VAL A 158 -13.34 -27.50 -4.07
C VAL A 158 -14.72 -27.31 -4.69
N VAL A 159 -14.79 -26.83 -5.93
CA VAL A 159 -16.07 -26.55 -6.63
C VAL A 159 -16.86 -27.85 -6.90
N TYR A 160 -16.16 -28.91 -7.30
CA TYR A 160 -16.82 -30.19 -7.66
C TYR A 160 -16.83 -31.20 -6.52
N GLY A 161 -16.31 -30.89 -5.34
CA GLY A 161 -16.29 -31.76 -4.17
C GLY A 161 -15.40 -33.00 -4.34
N THR A 162 -14.31 -32.89 -5.11
CA THR A 162 -13.34 -33.99 -5.30
C THR A 162 -12.19 -33.90 -4.29
N PRO A 163 -11.39 -34.97 -4.08
CA PRO A 163 -10.32 -34.96 -3.09
C PRO A 163 -9.27 -33.87 -3.32
N ILE A 164 -9.04 -33.01 -2.31
CA ILE A 164 -8.09 -31.88 -2.34
C ILE A 164 -6.64 -32.33 -2.12
N ALA A 165 -6.40 -33.48 -1.52
CA ALA A 165 -5.06 -33.92 -1.06
C ALA A 165 -4.01 -34.00 -2.19
N LEU A 166 -4.43 -34.40 -3.40
CA LEU A 166 -3.52 -34.54 -4.55
C LEU A 166 -3.00 -33.21 -5.10
N ASN A 167 -3.61 -32.11 -4.69
CA ASN A 167 -3.26 -30.76 -5.16
C ASN A 167 -2.31 -30.04 -4.19
N ILE A 168 -1.85 -30.72 -3.13
CA ILE A 168 -1.03 -30.15 -2.05
C ILE A 168 0.29 -30.93 -1.95
N ARG A 169 1.40 -30.22 -1.95
CA ARG A 169 2.71 -30.72 -1.56
C ARG A 169 3.25 -29.84 -0.45
N GLN A 170 3.92 -30.45 0.51
CA GLN A 170 4.44 -29.74 1.68
C GLN A 170 5.80 -30.27 2.09
N ILE A 171 6.72 -29.38 2.43
CA ILE A 171 8.00 -29.69 3.04
C ILE A 171 8.16 -28.93 4.37
N TYR A 172 9.08 -29.43 5.17
CA TYR A 172 9.44 -28.88 6.47
C TYR A 172 10.85 -28.27 6.39
N ASP A 173 10.96 -26.95 6.68
CA ASP A 173 12.22 -26.25 6.78
C ASP A 173 12.10 -25.11 7.79
N THR A 174 13.00 -25.07 8.77
CA THR A 174 12.98 -24.09 9.86
C THR A 174 13.17 -22.64 9.40
N ASN A 175 13.70 -22.42 8.19
CA ASN A 175 13.80 -21.09 7.59
C ASN A 175 12.42 -20.46 7.34
N PHE A 176 11.37 -21.26 7.23
CA PHE A 176 9.98 -20.79 7.03
C PHE A 176 9.22 -20.57 8.34
N ARG A 177 9.84 -20.70 9.50
CA ARG A 177 9.19 -20.43 10.78
C ARG A 177 9.02 -18.93 10.99
N ILE A 178 8.14 -18.34 10.17
CA ILE A 178 7.84 -16.91 10.07
C ILE A 178 6.32 -16.71 10.03
N SER A 179 5.83 -15.69 10.72
CA SER A 179 4.46 -15.17 10.68
C SER A 179 4.50 -13.65 10.62
N GLY A 180 3.53 -13.02 9.96
CA GLY A 180 3.44 -11.56 9.83
C GLY A 180 4.57 -10.92 9.01
N GLY A 181 5.25 -11.68 8.16
CA GLY A 181 6.10 -11.19 7.09
C GLY A 181 5.36 -11.12 5.76
N GLU A 182 6.08 -10.89 4.66
CA GLU A 182 5.54 -10.96 3.30
C GLU A 182 6.47 -11.76 2.39
N MET A 183 5.91 -12.48 1.42
CA MET A 183 6.70 -13.26 0.45
C MET A 183 6.46 -12.74 -0.96
N GLN A 184 7.54 -12.46 -1.67
CA GLN A 184 7.54 -11.95 -3.04
C GLN A 184 8.42 -12.82 -3.93
N GLN A 185 8.24 -12.73 -5.25
CA GLN A 185 9.08 -13.46 -6.19
C GLN A 185 9.50 -12.58 -7.38
N MET A 186 10.69 -12.78 -7.90
CA MET A 186 11.20 -12.14 -9.09
C MET A 186 12.31 -13.00 -9.73
N ASN A 187 12.27 -13.16 -11.04
CA ASN A 187 13.30 -13.86 -11.82
C ASN A 187 13.61 -15.30 -11.33
N GLY A 188 12.58 -16.01 -10.84
CA GLY A 188 12.73 -17.39 -10.34
C GLY A 188 13.25 -17.50 -8.90
N GLU A 189 13.43 -16.40 -8.20
CA GLU A 189 13.84 -16.36 -6.82
C GLU A 189 12.74 -15.81 -5.92
N CYS A 190 12.64 -16.34 -4.71
CA CYS A 190 11.71 -15.90 -3.69
C CYS A 190 12.42 -15.05 -2.64
N PHE A 191 11.70 -14.07 -2.12
CA PHE A 191 12.17 -13.16 -1.07
C PHE A 191 11.14 -13.16 0.06
N LEU A 192 11.55 -13.59 1.24
CA LEU A 192 10.73 -13.60 2.45
C LEU A 192 11.18 -12.44 3.34
N PHE A 193 10.31 -11.43 3.43
CA PHE A 193 10.57 -10.19 4.15
C PHE A 193 10.14 -10.31 5.61
N PHE A 194 11.08 -10.13 6.54
CA PHE A 194 10.89 -9.85 7.95
C PHE A 194 10.02 -10.88 8.69
N GLY A 195 9.04 -10.40 9.50
CA GLY A 195 8.19 -11.25 10.31
C GLY A 195 8.88 -11.82 11.56
N HIS A 196 8.19 -12.71 12.23
CA HIS A 196 8.66 -13.28 13.49
C HIS A 196 8.31 -14.77 13.64
N ASN A 197 9.03 -15.46 14.49
CA ASN A 197 8.64 -16.74 15.08
C ASN A 197 7.91 -16.46 16.39
N PHE A 198 6.64 -16.83 16.48
CA PHE A 198 5.81 -16.70 17.67
C PHE A 198 5.41 -18.10 18.16
N SER A 199 5.59 -18.39 19.45
CA SER A 199 5.26 -19.66 20.06
C SER A 199 4.57 -19.46 21.40
N GLY A 200 3.51 -20.21 21.68
CA GLY A 200 2.58 -19.95 22.75
C GLY A 200 1.50 -18.93 22.33
N ARG A 201 0.81 -18.33 23.28
CA ARG A 201 -0.20 -17.28 23.04
C ARG A 201 -0.18 -16.25 24.16
N TYR A 202 -0.79 -15.11 23.93
CA TYR A 202 -0.94 -14.09 24.98
C TYR A 202 -1.70 -14.66 26.18
N SER A 203 -1.32 -14.21 27.36
CA SER A 203 -1.91 -14.66 28.63
C SER A 203 -1.90 -13.55 29.65
N ASP A 204 -2.77 -13.71 30.65
CA ASP A 204 -2.83 -12.79 31.77
C ASP A 204 -1.52 -12.82 32.60
N PRO A 205 -1.13 -11.67 33.19
CA PRO A 205 0.00 -11.61 34.10
C PRO A 205 -0.12 -12.64 35.26
N PRO A 206 1.00 -13.10 35.89
CA PRO A 206 2.32 -12.46 35.84
C PRO A 206 3.33 -13.03 34.84
N GLN A 207 3.02 -14.13 34.16
CA GLN A 207 3.99 -14.81 33.30
C GLN A 207 3.57 -14.76 31.83
N PRO A 208 4.42 -14.27 30.90
CA PRO A 208 4.16 -14.44 29.48
C PRO A 208 4.26 -15.92 29.13
N THR A 209 3.20 -16.48 28.54
CA THR A 209 3.16 -17.86 28.05
C THR A 209 3.56 -17.97 26.58
N PHE A 210 4.25 -16.97 26.08
CA PHE A 210 4.71 -16.93 24.69
C PHE A 210 6.17 -16.51 24.57
N THR A 211 6.77 -16.88 23.46
CA THR A 211 8.05 -16.36 23.00
C THR A 211 7.87 -15.73 21.62
N GLN A 212 8.58 -14.64 21.37
CA GLN A 212 8.54 -13.92 20.12
C GLN A 212 9.96 -13.57 19.68
N VAL A 213 10.36 -14.04 18.50
CA VAL A 213 11.69 -13.81 17.94
C VAL A 213 11.55 -13.27 16.54
N TYR A 214 11.87 -12.01 16.33
CA TYR A 214 11.87 -11.40 15.00
C TYR A 214 12.98 -11.97 14.14
N SER A 215 12.70 -12.16 12.86
CA SER A 215 13.69 -12.67 11.91
C SER A 215 14.82 -11.67 11.67
N ASN A 216 14.49 -10.37 11.63
CA ASN A 216 15.40 -9.27 11.27
C ASN A 216 16.10 -9.49 9.92
N GLN A 217 15.45 -10.20 9.00
CA GLN A 217 16.06 -10.66 7.75
C GLN A 217 15.13 -10.49 6.56
N ILE A 218 15.74 -10.29 5.38
CA ILE A 218 15.18 -10.66 4.11
C ILE A 218 15.87 -11.95 3.69
N LYS A 219 15.09 -13.03 3.50
CA LYS A 219 15.60 -14.34 3.10
C LYS A 219 15.37 -14.51 1.61
N ARG A 220 16.43 -14.76 0.84
CA ARG A 220 16.38 -15.07 -0.59
C ARG A 220 16.61 -16.56 -0.77
N PHE A 221 15.82 -17.22 -1.60
CA PHE A 221 15.90 -18.65 -1.87
C PHE A 221 15.24 -19.01 -3.19
N THR A 222 15.49 -20.23 -3.68
CA THR A 222 14.86 -20.80 -4.87
C THR A 222 13.93 -21.93 -4.47
N ILE A 223 12.69 -21.92 -4.98
CA ILE A 223 11.77 -23.05 -4.90
C ILE A 223 12.00 -23.92 -6.13
N ASN A 224 12.30 -25.21 -5.90
CA ASN A 224 12.40 -26.21 -6.96
C ASN A 224 11.18 -27.11 -6.85
N ASP A 225 10.29 -27.03 -7.83
CA ASP A 225 9.03 -27.76 -7.87
C ASP A 225 8.80 -28.25 -9.30
N ASP A 226 8.82 -29.58 -9.50
CA ASP A 226 8.58 -30.23 -10.78
C ASP A 226 7.14 -30.79 -10.91
N GLY A 227 6.27 -30.42 -9.95
CA GLY A 227 4.89 -30.93 -9.87
C GLY A 227 4.75 -32.24 -9.07
N ILE A 228 5.87 -32.89 -8.73
CA ILE A 228 5.93 -34.12 -7.93
C ILE A 228 6.79 -33.87 -6.68
N ASN A 229 8.00 -33.37 -6.88
CA ASN A 229 8.97 -33.10 -5.83
C ASN A 229 9.01 -31.62 -5.53
N LEU A 230 8.92 -31.26 -4.26
CA LEU A 230 9.08 -29.88 -3.76
C LEU A 230 10.34 -29.80 -2.90
N SER A 231 11.21 -28.86 -3.20
CA SER A 231 12.41 -28.59 -2.40
C SER A 231 12.80 -27.11 -2.50
N VAL A 232 13.72 -26.69 -1.65
CA VAL A 232 14.28 -25.32 -1.65
C VAL A 232 15.80 -25.36 -1.66
N SER A 233 16.39 -24.33 -2.24
CA SER A 233 17.86 -24.22 -2.35
C SER A 233 18.30 -22.75 -2.32
N ASN A 234 19.62 -22.53 -2.31
CA ASN A 234 20.26 -21.22 -2.49
C ASN A 234 19.84 -20.17 -1.46
N PHE A 235 19.63 -20.56 -0.20
CA PHE A 235 19.33 -19.59 0.86
C PHE A 235 20.47 -18.60 1.06
N THR A 236 20.11 -17.31 1.01
CA THR A 236 20.95 -16.18 1.45
C THR A 236 20.15 -15.26 2.34
N PHE A 237 20.84 -14.50 3.20
CA PHE A 237 20.21 -13.69 4.23
C PHE A 237 20.79 -12.29 4.23
N LEU A 238 19.95 -11.28 4.05
CA LEU A 238 20.28 -9.89 4.33
C LEU A 238 19.71 -9.56 5.72
N THR A 239 20.57 -9.10 6.64
CA THR A 239 20.18 -8.89 8.05
C THR A 239 20.38 -7.44 8.46
N ASP A 240 19.33 -6.86 9.06
CA ASP A 240 19.40 -5.56 9.74
C ASP A 240 18.53 -5.63 11.00
N THR A 241 19.19 -5.66 12.16
CA THR A 241 18.51 -5.82 13.45
C THR A 241 17.73 -4.60 13.90
N ASN A 242 17.87 -3.44 13.24
CA ASN A 242 17.19 -2.21 13.56
C ASN A 242 16.02 -1.96 12.62
N ASN A 243 16.25 -2.06 11.30
CA ASN A 243 15.25 -1.71 10.31
C ASN A 243 14.36 -2.88 9.88
N PHE A 244 14.85 -4.13 9.98
CA PHE A 244 14.09 -5.32 9.59
C PHE A 244 13.38 -5.99 10.78
N HIS A 245 13.38 -5.35 11.94
CA HIS A 245 12.66 -5.79 13.13
C HIS A 245 11.16 -5.45 13.00
N ARG A 246 10.53 -5.97 11.94
CA ARG A 246 9.15 -5.65 11.55
C ARG A 246 8.32 -6.90 11.35
N ARG A 247 7.03 -6.80 11.67
CA ARG A 247 5.98 -7.74 11.33
C ARG A 247 4.71 -6.96 10.97
N ASP A 248 3.71 -7.64 10.46
CA ASP A 248 2.41 -7.05 10.12
C ASP A 248 2.62 -5.74 9.32
N LEU A 249 3.25 -5.87 8.16
CA LEU A 249 3.64 -4.78 7.28
C LEU A 249 3.02 -4.97 5.89
N ASN A 250 3.19 -3.98 5.05
CA ASN A 250 2.86 -4.07 3.63
C ASN A 250 4.16 -4.10 2.82
N VAL A 251 4.30 -5.02 1.87
CA VAL A 251 5.38 -5.03 0.87
C VAL A 251 4.74 -4.94 -0.51
N GLY A 252 4.82 -3.77 -1.13
CA GLY A 252 4.22 -3.46 -2.43
C GLY A 252 5.20 -3.55 -3.57
N ASN A 253 4.70 -3.97 -4.73
CA ASN A 253 5.43 -3.90 -5.98
C ASN A 253 5.68 -2.45 -6.38
N VAL A 254 6.86 -2.14 -6.91
CA VAL A 254 7.20 -0.81 -7.41
C VAL A 254 7.84 -0.89 -8.81
N VAL A 255 7.64 0.18 -9.58
CA VAL A 255 8.39 0.48 -10.80
C VAL A 255 9.27 1.68 -10.49
N HIS A 256 10.58 1.51 -10.63
CA HIS A 256 11.54 2.59 -10.43
C HIS A 256 11.53 3.58 -11.60
N PRO A 257 12.02 4.82 -11.44
CA PRO A 257 12.05 5.82 -12.51
C PRO A 257 12.81 5.40 -13.78
N ASP A 258 13.74 4.45 -13.66
CA ASP A 258 14.49 3.86 -14.77
C ASP A 258 13.74 2.70 -15.46
N GLY A 259 12.56 2.32 -14.95
CA GLY A 259 11.71 1.23 -15.45
C GLY A 259 12.05 -0.14 -14.88
N THR A 260 13.00 -0.25 -13.98
CA THR A 260 13.29 -1.51 -13.26
C THR A 260 12.23 -1.79 -12.18
N PHE A 261 12.10 -3.06 -11.79
CA PHE A 261 11.12 -3.51 -10.81
C PHE A 261 11.78 -3.81 -9.47
N GLY A 262 11.03 -3.57 -8.41
CA GLY A 262 11.43 -3.87 -7.05
C GLY A 262 10.22 -3.94 -6.13
N TRP A 263 10.50 -3.82 -4.85
CA TRP A 263 9.49 -3.74 -3.79
C TRP A 263 9.79 -2.60 -2.83
N CYS A 264 8.73 -2.12 -2.18
CA CYS A 264 8.86 -1.22 -1.06
C CYS A 264 8.13 -1.80 0.16
N ALA A 265 8.84 -1.91 1.28
CA ALA A 265 8.25 -2.26 2.55
C ALA A 265 7.82 -1.00 3.29
N TYR A 266 6.52 -0.89 3.54
CA TYR A 266 5.87 0.24 4.20
C TYR A 266 5.55 -0.11 5.65
N SER A 267 5.80 0.83 6.57
CA SER A 267 5.47 0.69 7.98
C SER A 267 5.87 -0.65 8.62
N GLY A 268 4.94 -1.30 9.33
CA GLY A 268 5.13 -2.52 10.13
C GLY A 268 5.42 -2.21 11.59
N VAL A 269 5.26 -3.22 12.46
CA VAL A 269 5.35 -3.10 13.92
C VAL A 269 6.28 -4.17 14.51
N PHE A 270 6.83 -3.97 15.68
CA PHE A 270 6.99 -2.76 16.48
C PHE A 270 8.47 -2.40 16.52
N ARG A 271 8.78 -1.11 16.56
CA ARG A 271 10.14 -0.62 16.77
C ARG A 271 10.67 -1.10 18.12
N LYS A 272 11.94 -1.47 18.16
CA LYS A 272 12.60 -1.94 19.38
C LYS A 272 12.63 -0.92 20.51
N ASP A 273 12.71 0.35 20.15
CA ASP A 273 12.93 1.46 21.09
C ASP A 273 11.65 1.99 21.73
N CYS A 274 10.46 1.78 21.13
CA CYS A 274 9.26 2.46 21.58
C CYS A 274 7.92 1.74 21.35
N ASN A 275 7.89 0.49 20.92
CA ASN A 275 6.66 -0.26 20.62
C ASN A 275 5.66 0.48 19.70
N MET A 276 6.18 1.29 18.78
CA MET A 276 5.41 2.06 17.81
C MET A 276 5.69 1.55 16.41
N PRO A 277 4.83 1.86 15.42
CA PRO A 277 5.10 1.51 14.03
C PRO A 277 6.38 2.15 13.49
N TYR A 278 6.97 1.51 12.49
CA TYR A 278 8.03 2.10 11.69
C TYR A 278 7.46 3.20 10.79
N LEU A 279 8.21 4.29 10.64
CA LEU A 279 7.76 5.48 9.90
C LEU A 279 8.46 5.63 8.54
N TRP A 280 9.51 4.87 8.27
CA TRP A 280 10.27 4.99 7.03
C TRP A 280 10.13 3.77 6.14
N PRO A 281 10.03 3.96 4.82
CA PRO A 281 9.97 2.88 3.85
C PRO A 281 11.36 2.25 3.67
N ILE A 282 11.34 1.02 3.16
CA ILE A 282 12.54 0.30 2.73
C ILE A 282 12.34 -0.10 1.28
N ASN A 283 13.05 0.54 0.37
CA ASN A 283 13.11 0.12 -1.02
C ASN A 283 14.02 -1.10 -1.13
N PHE A 284 13.60 -2.08 -1.91
CA PHE A 284 14.38 -3.28 -2.17
C PHE A 284 14.29 -3.68 -3.64
N ASP A 285 15.41 -3.97 -4.22
CA ASP A 285 15.50 -4.71 -5.47
C ASP A 285 16.58 -5.82 -5.38
N PRO A 286 16.45 -6.90 -6.17
CA PRO A 286 17.37 -8.03 -6.07
C PRO A 286 18.84 -7.72 -6.41
N THR A 287 19.10 -6.62 -7.11
CA THR A 287 20.44 -6.21 -7.57
C THR A 287 21.14 -5.33 -6.54
N ASN A 288 20.43 -4.32 -6.03
CA ASN A 288 20.99 -3.29 -5.16
C ASN A 288 20.75 -3.59 -3.67
N GLY A 289 19.84 -4.53 -3.35
CA GLY A 289 19.47 -4.89 -1.99
C GLY A 289 18.50 -3.89 -1.36
N ALA A 290 18.57 -3.74 -0.03
CA ALA A 290 17.64 -2.91 0.74
C ALA A 290 18.22 -1.52 1.00
N VAL A 291 17.44 -0.49 0.72
CA VAL A 291 17.75 0.90 1.01
C VAL A 291 16.66 1.48 1.93
N VAL A 292 17.07 1.82 3.15
CA VAL A 292 16.19 2.46 4.15
C VAL A 292 16.13 3.95 3.88
N ASP A 293 14.94 4.48 3.61
CA ASP A 293 14.77 5.91 3.40
C ASP A 293 14.24 6.59 4.67
N SER A 294 15.16 7.09 5.49
CA SER A 294 14.85 7.82 6.71
C SER A 294 14.60 9.31 6.50
N SER A 295 14.66 9.81 5.27
CA SER A 295 14.36 11.21 4.93
C SER A 295 12.86 11.50 4.95
N PHE A 296 12.05 10.44 4.81
CA PHE A 296 10.58 10.50 4.82
C PHE A 296 9.99 9.84 6.07
N SER A 297 8.87 10.38 6.53
CA SER A 297 8.09 9.82 7.64
C SER A 297 6.66 9.50 7.19
N GLN A 298 6.36 8.21 7.07
CA GLN A 298 5.02 7.69 6.81
C GLN A 298 4.17 7.83 8.09
N THR A 299 3.55 8.97 8.29
CA THR A 299 2.77 9.28 9.50
C THR A 299 1.51 8.43 9.62
N MET A 300 0.73 8.31 8.54
CA MET A 300 -0.37 7.35 8.47
C MET A 300 0.21 5.99 8.11
N ASN A 301 0.35 5.13 9.09
CA ASN A 301 1.04 3.85 8.92
C ASN A 301 0.25 2.89 8.04
N ASN A 302 -1.09 2.81 8.21
CA ASN A 302 -1.99 1.93 7.47
C ASN A 302 -1.42 0.50 7.35
N TYR A 303 -0.82 -0.04 8.42
CA TYR A 303 -0.15 -1.34 8.34
C TYR A 303 -1.15 -2.49 8.22
N THR A 304 -0.70 -3.60 7.64
CA THR A 304 -1.49 -4.79 7.30
C THR A 304 -2.75 -4.50 6.45
N CYS A 305 -2.81 -3.39 5.73
CA CYS A 305 -3.96 -3.06 4.90
C CYS A 305 -3.83 -3.61 3.47
N ALA A 306 -4.94 -3.58 2.74
CA ALA A 306 -4.92 -3.74 1.29
C ALA A 306 -4.24 -2.54 0.64
N MET A 307 -3.53 -2.76 -0.48
CA MET A 307 -2.87 -1.68 -1.23
C MET A 307 -2.96 -1.93 -2.73
N GLU A 308 -2.94 -0.82 -3.50
CA GLU A 308 -2.91 -0.86 -4.94
C GLU A 308 -1.82 0.07 -5.48
N PRO A 309 -0.81 -0.50 -6.18
CA PRO A 309 0.29 0.26 -6.76
C PRO A 309 -0.02 0.71 -8.18
N LEU A 310 0.24 2.00 -8.49
CA LEU A 310 0.12 2.58 -9.83
C LEU A 310 1.39 3.32 -10.21
N PHE A 311 1.75 3.31 -11.48
CA PHE A 311 2.90 4.05 -11.99
C PHE A 311 2.53 4.94 -13.18
N ASP A 312 2.95 6.22 -13.07
CA ASP A 312 2.90 7.18 -14.16
C ASP A 312 4.22 7.12 -14.94
N SER A 313 4.19 6.54 -16.14
CA SER A 313 5.37 6.33 -16.98
C SER A 313 5.97 7.64 -17.54
N VAL A 314 5.20 8.73 -17.59
CA VAL A 314 5.66 10.03 -18.10
C VAL A 314 6.31 10.83 -16.97
N GLN A 315 5.63 10.98 -15.85
CA GLN A 315 6.17 11.64 -14.66
C GLN A 315 7.19 10.77 -13.90
N LYS A 316 7.28 9.48 -14.25
CA LYS A 316 8.10 8.49 -13.53
C LYS A 316 7.82 8.49 -12.03
N THR A 317 6.55 8.57 -11.68
CA THR A 317 6.07 8.69 -10.31
C THR A 317 5.29 7.45 -9.92
N MET A 318 5.63 6.88 -8.77
CA MET A 318 4.96 5.75 -8.16
C MET A 318 3.89 6.25 -7.19
N TYR A 319 2.69 5.71 -7.28
CA TYR A 319 1.59 5.93 -6.35
C TYR A 319 1.22 4.59 -5.71
N THR A 320 1.11 4.55 -4.39
CA THR A 320 0.62 3.36 -3.68
C THR A 320 -0.56 3.76 -2.80
N ILE A 321 -1.75 3.27 -3.15
CA ILE A 321 -2.96 3.53 -2.38
C ILE A 321 -3.01 2.52 -1.22
N LEU A 322 -3.26 3.00 -0.01
CA LEU A 322 -3.43 2.22 1.21
C LEU A 322 -4.87 2.35 1.70
N PHE A 323 -5.54 1.23 1.96
CA PHE A 323 -6.98 1.20 2.29
C PHE A 323 -7.21 0.83 3.76
N GLY A 324 -7.48 1.82 4.62
CA GLY A 324 -7.76 1.60 6.05
C GLY A 324 -6.56 1.00 6.80
N GLY A 325 -6.81 -0.02 7.61
CA GLY A 325 -5.78 -0.68 8.42
C GLY A 325 -5.69 -0.13 9.83
N GLU A 326 -4.49 -0.16 10.39
CA GLU A 326 -4.19 0.40 11.70
C GLU A 326 -3.12 1.47 11.57
N SER A 327 -3.25 2.58 12.32
CA SER A 327 -2.34 3.71 12.16
C SER A 327 -2.18 4.50 13.46
N GLN A 328 -0.98 5.05 13.63
CA GLN A 328 -0.66 5.97 14.71
C GLN A 328 -1.29 7.36 14.50
N TYR A 329 -1.55 7.73 13.26
CA TYR A 329 -2.22 8.99 12.92
C TYR A 329 -3.47 8.70 12.10
N GLU A 330 -4.57 9.34 12.47
CA GLU A 330 -5.84 9.38 11.76
C GLU A 330 -6.02 10.74 11.10
N PHE A 331 -6.51 10.77 9.86
CA PHE A 331 -6.84 12.01 9.17
C PHE A 331 -8.30 12.38 9.40
N ASN A 332 -8.53 13.57 9.91
CA ASN A 332 -9.88 14.12 10.02
C ASN A 332 -10.23 14.91 8.75
N PRO A 333 -11.13 14.39 7.88
CA PRO A 333 -11.45 15.05 6.61
C PRO A 333 -12.20 16.38 6.76
N VAL A 334 -12.81 16.64 7.92
CA VAL A 334 -13.53 17.89 8.22
C VAL A 334 -12.57 19.00 8.61
N THR A 335 -11.64 18.69 9.53
CA THR A 335 -10.65 19.68 10.02
C THR A 335 -9.37 19.72 9.21
N GLN A 336 -9.17 18.77 8.29
CA GLN A 336 -7.95 18.59 7.48
C GLN A 336 -6.69 18.40 8.33
N GLN A 337 -6.82 17.77 9.49
CA GLN A 337 -5.73 17.59 10.45
C GLN A 337 -5.46 16.10 10.70
N LEU A 338 -4.20 15.79 10.96
CA LEU A 338 -3.78 14.50 11.48
C LEU A 338 -3.90 14.49 13.01
N ILE A 339 -4.56 13.45 13.53
CA ILE A 339 -4.77 13.23 14.95
C ILE A 339 -3.89 12.06 15.38
N LEU A 340 -3.03 12.27 16.37
CA LEU A 340 -2.17 11.24 16.94
C LEU A 340 -2.93 10.39 17.95
N ASP A 341 -2.91 9.06 17.78
CA ASP A 341 -3.28 8.10 18.81
C ASP A 341 -2.14 7.09 19.03
N SER A 342 -1.57 7.09 20.21
CA SER A 342 -0.46 6.21 20.60
C SER A 342 -0.85 4.74 20.81
N LEU A 343 -2.14 4.41 20.79
CA LEU A 343 -2.64 3.04 20.85
C LEU A 343 -2.67 2.36 19.48
N VAL A 344 -2.35 3.13 18.41
CA VAL A 344 -2.28 2.63 17.02
C VAL A 344 -3.59 1.95 16.62
N PRO A 345 -4.72 2.67 16.64
CA PRO A 345 -6.05 2.11 16.46
C PRO A 345 -6.34 1.70 15.01
N PHE A 346 -7.48 1.00 14.83
CA PHE A 346 -8.12 0.87 13.53
C PHE A 346 -8.53 2.24 13.00
N VAL A 347 -8.28 2.48 11.72
CA VAL A 347 -8.63 3.72 11.02
C VAL A 347 -9.48 3.46 9.79
N SER A 348 -10.19 4.49 9.33
CA SER A 348 -10.95 4.46 8.06
C SER A 348 -10.22 5.15 6.91
N ASP A 349 -9.03 5.68 7.15
CA ASP A 349 -8.31 6.51 6.19
C ASP A 349 -7.88 5.72 4.96
N ILE A 350 -8.08 6.34 3.80
CA ILE A 350 -7.42 5.94 2.56
C ILE A 350 -6.33 6.96 2.29
N SER A 351 -5.09 6.51 2.16
CA SER A 351 -3.96 7.39 1.87
C SER A 351 -3.20 6.95 0.63
N VAL A 352 -2.50 7.89 0.00
CA VAL A 352 -1.64 7.61 -1.16
C VAL A 352 -0.21 7.98 -0.81
N LEU A 353 0.68 7.02 -0.87
CA LEU A 353 2.11 7.26 -0.86
C LEU A 353 2.55 7.60 -2.27
N VAL A 354 3.27 8.70 -2.43
CA VAL A 354 3.81 9.19 -3.70
C VAL A 354 5.32 9.18 -3.62
N HIS A 355 5.96 8.55 -4.58
CA HIS A 355 7.42 8.55 -4.73
C HIS A 355 7.75 9.04 -6.14
N ASP A 356 8.28 10.26 -6.24
CA ASP A 356 8.50 10.93 -7.50
C ASP A 356 9.85 10.58 -8.16
N GLN A 357 10.05 11.07 -9.39
CA GLN A 357 11.28 10.84 -10.16
C GLN A 357 12.56 11.40 -9.52
N THR A 358 12.42 12.32 -8.55
CA THR A 358 13.56 12.92 -7.82
C THR A 358 13.93 12.15 -6.57
N GLY A 359 13.15 11.10 -6.25
CA GLY A 359 13.27 10.31 -5.03
C GLY A 359 12.58 10.94 -3.81
N GLN A 360 11.75 11.96 -4.02
CA GLN A 360 11.00 12.57 -2.92
C GLN A 360 9.72 11.79 -2.62
N TRP A 361 9.47 11.60 -1.33
CA TRP A 361 8.26 10.98 -0.82
C TRP A 361 7.27 12.01 -0.32
N SER A 362 5.99 11.72 -0.51
CA SER A 362 4.88 12.37 0.21
C SER A 362 3.79 11.37 0.53
N GLN A 363 2.96 11.66 1.53
CA GLN A 363 1.77 10.88 1.86
C GLN A 363 0.56 11.80 1.90
N LEU A 364 -0.44 11.47 1.11
CA LEU A 364 -1.63 12.28 0.89
C LEU A 364 -2.87 11.52 1.39
N PRO A 365 -3.57 12.01 2.42
CA PRO A 365 -4.88 11.46 2.78
C PRO A 365 -5.90 11.82 1.71
N LEU A 366 -6.76 10.86 1.35
CA LEU A 366 -7.90 11.12 0.48
C LEU A 366 -9.09 11.60 1.32
N GLN A 367 -9.99 12.37 0.69
CA GLN A 367 -11.29 12.72 1.29
C GLN A 367 -12.21 11.49 1.42
N LEU A 368 -12.03 10.53 0.53
CA LEU A 368 -12.69 9.23 0.59
C LEU A 368 -12.12 8.43 1.76
N GLN A 369 -13.01 7.84 2.55
CA GLN A 369 -12.65 6.93 3.63
C GLN A 369 -13.27 5.55 3.41
N MET A 370 -12.75 4.54 4.08
CA MET A 370 -13.40 3.23 4.18
C MET A 370 -14.77 3.36 4.85
N PRO A 371 -15.73 2.48 4.55
CA PRO A 371 -17.06 2.49 5.18
C PRO A 371 -17.02 2.04 6.65
N GLY A 372 -16.20 2.67 7.48
CA GLY A 372 -15.98 2.37 8.89
C GLY A 372 -14.53 1.97 9.19
N LEU A 373 -14.27 1.61 10.45
CA LEU A 373 -12.94 1.20 10.93
C LEU A 373 -12.61 -0.20 10.42
N GLN A 374 -11.97 -0.28 9.27
CA GLN A 374 -11.65 -1.55 8.62
C GLN A 374 -10.42 -1.42 7.71
N GLY A 375 -9.98 -2.55 7.18
CA GLY A 375 -8.81 -2.61 6.30
C GLY A 375 -7.66 -3.43 6.88
N SER A 376 -7.57 -3.55 8.21
CA SER A 376 -6.55 -4.42 8.83
C SER A 376 -6.72 -5.86 8.35
N ASN A 377 -5.63 -6.47 7.88
CA ASN A 377 -5.58 -7.81 7.31
C ASN A 377 -6.53 -8.05 6.11
N MET A 378 -6.96 -6.99 5.45
CA MET A 378 -7.68 -7.01 4.18
C MET A 378 -6.69 -7.23 3.04
N LYS A 379 -7.12 -7.92 1.99
CA LYS A 379 -6.30 -8.13 0.79
C LYS A 379 -6.93 -7.43 -0.41
N PHE A 380 -6.07 -6.89 -1.27
CA PHE A 380 -6.46 -6.41 -2.60
C PHE A 380 -6.37 -7.57 -3.58
N VAL A 381 -7.47 -7.86 -4.29
CA VAL A 381 -7.50 -8.85 -5.37
C VAL A 381 -7.58 -8.08 -6.69
N PRO A 382 -6.50 -8.05 -7.50
CA PRO A 382 -6.46 -7.22 -8.70
C PRO A 382 -7.39 -7.76 -9.79
N ASN A 383 -7.94 -6.86 -10.58
CA ASN A 383 -8.61 -7.19 -11.82
C ASN A 383 -7.57 -7.42 -12.92
N THR A 384 -7.35 -8.66 -13.32
CA THR A 384 -6.31 -9.07 -14.28
C THR A 384 -6.47 -8.51 -15.69
N PHE A 385 -7.61 -7.87 -16.00
CA PHE A 385 -7.84 -7.21 -17.29
C PHE A 385 -7.36 -5.75 -17.33
N VAL A 386 -6.90 -5.21 -16.21
CA VAL A 386 -6.38 -3.84 -16.13
C VAL A 386 -4.96 -3.79 -16.71
N PRO A 387 -4.64 -2.81 -17.56
CA PRO A 387 -3.29 -2.61 -18.04
C PRO A 387 -2.29 -2.49 -16.88
N SER A 388 -1.38 -3.45 -16.77
CA SER A 388 -0.40 -3.53 -15.68
C SER A 388 0.98 -3.93 -16.22
N TYR A 389 2.00 -3.63 -15.46
CA TYR A 389 3.34 -4.18 -15.66
C TYR A 389 3.38 -5.65 -15.25
N SER A 390 4.45 -6.35 -15.62
CA SER A 390 4.60 -7.78 -15.29
C SER A 390 4.71 -8.06 -13.77
N ASN A 391 4.97 -7.04 -12.96
CA ASN A 391 4.93 -7.07 -11.50
C ASN A 391 3.61 -6.53 -10.91
N GLU A 392 2.52 -6.55 -11.68
CA GLU A 392 1.16 -6.17 -11.26
C GLU A 392 0.95 -4.69 -10.91
N VAL A 393 1.94 -3.82 -11.09
CA VAL A 393 1.75 -2.36 -10.94
C VAL A 393 0.90 -1.84 -12.08
N VAL A 394 -0.20 -1.14 -11.77
CA VAL A 394 -1.11 -0.58 -12.76
C VAL A 394 -0.44 0.54 -13.56
N LYS A 395 -0.61 0.52 -14.88
CA LYS A 395 -0.14 1.55 -15.79
C LYS A 395 -1.13 2.71 -15.85
N LEU A 396 -0.94 3.71 -15.00
CA LEU A 396 -1.88 4.81 -14.81
C LEU A 396 -2.26 5.50 -16.13
N ARG A 397 -1.29 5.70 -17.04
CA ARG A 397 -1.50 6.36 -18.35
C ARG A 397 -2.30 5.54 -19.36
N GLU A 398 -2.42 4.24 -19.16
CA GLU A 398 -3.21 3.38 -20.03
C GLU A 398 -4.66 3.23 -19.56
N LEU A 399 -5.02 3.80 -18.39
CA LEU A 399 -6.40 3.85 -17.93
C LEU A 399 -7.19 4.95 -18.65
N SER A 400 -8.47 4.71 -18.92
CA SER A 400 -9.37 5.68 -19.52
C SER A 400 -10.77 5.59 -18.92
N GLY A 401 -11.28 6.72 -18.46
CA GLY A 401 -12.55 6.78 -17.75
C GLY A 401 -12.50 6.06 -16.40
N ARG A 402 -13.63 5.58 -15.94
CA ARG A 402 -13.81 4.86 -14.68
C ARG A 402 -13.49 3.38 -14.85
N VAL A 403 -12.38 2.91 -14.28
CA VAL A 403 -11.87 1.54 -14.44
C VAL A 403 -11.95 0.78 -13.13
N LEU A 404 -12.54 -0.43 -13.15
CA LEU A 404 -12.51 -1.36 -12.02
C LEU A 404 -11.10 -1.96 -11.94
N VAL A 405 -10.30 -1.53 -10.96
CA VAL A 405 -8.91 -2.00 -10.82
C VAL A 405 -8.79 -3.26 -9.98
N GLY A 406 -9.74 -3.52 -9.09
CA GLY A 406 -9.73 -4.73 -8.26
C GLY A 406 -10.79 -4.70 -7.17
N TYR A 407 -10.55 -5.51 -6.16
CA TYR A 407 -11.49 -5.75 -5.07
C TYR A 407 -10.77 -5.75 -3.72
N LEU A 408 -11.44 -5.21 -2.71
CA LEU A 408 -11.03 -5.34 -1.30
C LEU A 408 -11.79 -6.53 -0.70
N VAL A 409 -11.07 -7.48 -0.11
CA VAL A 409 -11.65 -8.76 0.36
C VAL A 409 -11.20 -9.06 1.78
N GLY A 410 -12.15 -9.46 2.62
CA GLY A 410 -11.91 -9.87 4.00
C GLY A 410 -11.42 -8.73 4.89
N GLY A 411 -10.54 -9.05 5.83
CA GLY A 411 -10.03 -8.11 6.83
C GLY A 411 -10.85 -8.07 8.10
N ILE A 412 -10.48 -7.17 9.00
CA ILE A 412 -11.15 -6.96 10.28
C ILE A 412 -11.98 -5.67 10.21
N VAL A 413 -13.21 -5.73 10.73
CA VAL A 413 -14.08 -4.57 10.97
C VAL A 413 -14.17 -4.34 12.47
N ALA A 414 -13.94 -3.11 12.92
CA ALA A 414 -14.05 -2.71 14.31
C ALA A 414 -15.18 -1.68 14.52
N VAL A 415 -15.81 -1.69 15.70
CA VAL A 415 -16.86 -0.72 16.07
C VAL A 415 -16.23 0.51 16.72
N VAL A 416 -15.12 0.30 17.41
CA VAL A 416 -14.38 1.35 18.12
C VAL A 416 -12.90 1.28 17.70
N PRO A 417 -12.17 2.40 17.74
CA PRO A 417 -10.79 2.47 17.26
C PRO A 417 -9.86 1.41 17.87
N ASN A 418 -9.96 1.11 19.14
CA ASN A 418 -9.18 0.09 19.85
C ASN A 418 -9.97 -1.22 19.96
N GLY A 419 -10.38 -1.77 18.86
CA GLY A 419 -11.45 -2.68 18.54
C GLY A 419 -11.61 -4.03 19.25
N HIS A 420 -10.79 -4.39 20.23
CA HIS A 420 -11.04 -5.65 20.97
C HIS A 420 -11.88 -5.38 22.24
N PRO A 421 -12.97 -6.16 22.50
CA PRO A 421 -13.48 -7.30 21.74
C PRO A 421 -14.49 -6.94 20.63
N ALA A 422 -14.78 -5.65 20.41
CA ALA A 422 -15.83 -5.19 19.50
C ALA A 422 -15.34 -5.16 18.03
N SER A 423 -14.96 -6.32 17.50
CA SER A 423 -14.56 -6.49 16.11
C SER A 423 -14.93 -7.87 15.56
N TRP A 424 -14.99 -8.01 14.23
CA TRP A 424 -15.28 -9.28 13.54
C TRP A 424 -14.59 -9.33 12.19
N ALA A 425 -14.49 -10.53 11.62
CA ALA A 425 -14.01 -10.72 10.26
C ALA A 425 -15.04 -10.19 9.26
N ASN A 426 -14.57 -9.45 8.26
CA ASN A 426 -15.41 -8.85 7.23
C ASN A 426 -15.94 -9.90 6.25
N ASP A 427 -17.22 -9.78 5.87
CA ASP A 427 -17.92 -10.57 4.85
C ASP A 427 -18.34 -9.74 3.63
N THR A 428 -17.97 -8.45 3.60
CA THR A 428 -18.27 -7.56 2.50
C THR A 428 -17.07 -7.42 1.58
N VAL A 429 -17.29 -7.62 0.30
CA VAL A 429 -16.32 -7.35 -0.75
C VAL A 429 -16.62 -5.97 -1.35
N TYR A 430 -15.58 -5.15 -1.56
CA TYR A 430 -15.73 -3.86 -2.22
C TYR A 430 -15.04 -3.85 -3.57
N ARG A 431 -15.70 -3.29 -4.59
CA ARG A 431 -15.08 -2.92 -5.85
C ARG A 431 -14.28 -1.65 -5.67
N VAL A 432 -13.09 -1.60 -6.24
CA VAL A 432 -12.25 -0.40 -6.27
C VAL A 432 -12.18 0.10 -7.70
N TRP A 433 -12.60 1.36 -7.89
CA TRP A 433 -12.58 2.03 -9.17
C TRP A 433 -11.57 3.17 -9.14
N ILE A 434 -10.84 3.33 -10.24
CA ILE A 434 -9.94 4.45 -10.45
C ILE A 434 -10.36 5.18 -11.72
N SER A 435 -10.44 6.51 -11.62
CA SER A 435 -10.64 7.40 -12.75
C SER A 435 -9.46 8.35 -12.85
N PRO A 436 -8.58 8.21 -13.87
CA PRO A 436 -7.45 9.11 -14.06
C PRO A 436 -7.95 10.52 -14.39
N ASP A 437 -7.32 11.53 -13.80
CA ASP A 437 -7.56 12.94 -14.15
C ASP A 437 -6.71 13.30 -15.38
N GLN A 438 -7.35 13.29 -16.53
CA GLN A 438 -6.68 13.55 -17.82
C GLN A 438 -6.06 14.95 -17.89
N VAL A 439 -6.62 15.93 -17.17
CA VAL A 439 -6.08 17.30 -17.14
C VAL A 439 -4.79 17.35 -16.33
N LEU A 440 -4.77 16.76 -15.13
CA LEU A 440 -3.56 16.69 -14.30
C LEU A 440 -2.47 15.83 -14.96
N LEU A 441 -2.85 14.76 -15.64
CA LEU A 441 -1.91 13.94 -16.41
C LEU A 441 -1.34 14.70 -17.61
N ALA A 442 -2.16 15.42 -18.36
CA ALA A 442 -1.75 16.17 -19.55
C ALA A 442 -0.83 17.35 -19.25
N VAL A 443 -0.98 18.02 -18.10
CA VAL A 443 -0.12 19.15 -17.71
C VAL A 443 1.37 18.77 -17.67
N ASN A 444 1.68 17.51 -17.42
CA ASN A 444 3.06 17.03 -17.33
C ASN A 444 3.60 16.37 -18.61
N ASP A 445 2.76 16.15 -19.63
CA ASP A 445 3.21 15.75 -20.97
C ASP A 445 3.82 16.93 -21.74
N LEU A 446 3.59 18.14 -21.24
CA LEU A 446 4.14 19.36 -21.85
C LEU A 446 5.62 19.47 -21.47
N LYS A 447 6.50 19.38 -22.45
CA LYS A 447 7.95 19.57 -22.24
C LYS A 447 8.17 20.93 -21.58
N PRO A 448 8.92 21.01 -20.47
CA PRO A 448 9.20 22.29 -19.84
C PRO A 448 9.93 23.19 -20.86
N LEU A 449 9.34 24.32 -21.13
CA LEU A 449 10.00 25.38 -21.88
C LEU A 449 11.18 25.90 -21.06
N GLY A 450 12.30 26.16 -21.70
CA GLY A 450 13.45 26.83 -21.09
C GLY A 450 13.02 28.12 -20.37
N GLN A 451 13.91 28.74 -19.62
CA GLN A 451 13.61 29.85 -18.73
C GLN A 451 12.83 31.00 -19.40
N VAL A 452 11.64 31.28 -18.87
CA VAL A 452 10.88 32.52 -19.14
C VAL A 452 11.22 33.53 -18.04
N ASN A 453 11.82 34.67 -18.42
CA ASN A 453 12.14 35.72 -17.48
C ASN A 453 11.05 36.80 -17.46
N ILE A 454 10.56 37.14 -16.28
CA ILE A 454 9.50 38.14 -16.07
C ILE A 454 10.08 39.23 -15.18
N PHE A 455 10.10 40.49 -15.70
CA PHE A 455 10.63 41.64 -14.96
C PHE A 455 9.96 42.95 -15.34
N PRO A 456 9.81 43.91 -14.40
CA PRO A 456 10.01 43.73 -12.97
C PRO A 456 8.95 42.79 -12.38
N ASN A 457 9.33 42.02 -11.37
CA ASN A 457 8.38 41.21 -10.60
C ASN A 457 8.82 41.30 -9.12
N PRO A 458 8.09 41.98 -8.24
CA PRO A 458 6.78 42.59 -8.42
C PRO A 458 6.70 43.70 -9.48
N ALA A 459 5.53 43.77 -10.17
CA ALA A 459 5.27 44.78 -11.20
C ALA A 459 4.23 45.81 -10.72
N ASN A 460 4.32 47.04 -11.25
CA ASN A 460 3.34 48.09 -10.99
C ASN A 460 2.53 48.41 -12.25
N ASN A 461 3.12 49.09 -13.23
CA ASN A 461 2.43 49.59 -14.41
C ASN A 461 2.56 48.69 -15.63
N GLN A 462 3.65 47.95 -15.72
CA GLN A 462 3.93 47.04 -16.83
C GLN A 462 4.88 45.92 -16.38
N VAL A 463 4.86 44.83 -17.13
CA VAL A 463 5.75 43.70 -16.99
C VAL A 463 6.31 43.30 -18.34
N THR A 464 7.59 42.99 -18.41
CA THR A 464 8.25 42.48 -19.61
C THR A 464 8.46 40.99 -19.45
N ILE A 465 8.02 40.21 -20.45
CA ILE A 465 8.18 38.77 -20.54
C ILE A 465 9.23 38.50 -21.63
N ARG A 466 10.35 37.95 -21.24
CA ARG A 466 11.46 37.60 -22.14
C ARG A 466 11.50 36.09 -22.32
N THR A 467 11.45 35.66 -23.56
CA THR A 467 11.58 34.25 -23.93
C THR A 467 12.81 34.04 -24.81
N ASN A 468 13.55 32.97 -24.64
CA ASN A 468 14.72 32.65 -25.47
C ASN A 468 14.38 31.73 -26.66
N PHE A 469 13.11 31.76 -27.12
CA PHE A 469 12.64 30.85 -28.16
C PHE A 469 12.49 31.54 -29.53
N ASN A 470 12.73 30.74 -30.57
CA ASN A 470 12.45 31.13 -31.96
C ASN A 470 11.18 30.41 -32.44
N GLY A 471 10.17 31.12 -32.86
CA GLY A 471 8.92 30.56 -33.38
C GLY A 471 7.66 31.23 -32.84
N ALA A 472 6.51 30.64 -33.13
CA ALA A 472 5.23 31.11 -32.62
C ALA A 472 5.10 30.86 -31.12
N VAL A 473 4.83 31.91 -30.37
CA VAL A 473 4.68 31.89 -28.90
C VAL A 473 3.31 32.45 -28.53
N ALA A 474 2.51 31.69 -27.81
CA ALA A 474 1.29 32.20 -27.18
C ALA A 474 1.61 32.56 -25.71
N ILE A 475 1.28 33.78 -25.30
CA ILE A 475 1.49 34.27 -23.95
C ILE A 475 0.15 34.65 -23.36
N SER A 476 -0.22 34.05 -22.24
CA SER A 476 -1.47 34.30 -21.54
C SER A 476 -1.22 34.78 -20.11
N LEU A 477 -2.03 35.76 -19.68
CA LEU A 477 -2.11 36.22 -18.30
C LEU A 477 -3.36 35.60 -17.66
N LEU A 478 -3.20 34.90 -16.56
CA LEU A 478 -4.29 34.23 -15.84
C LEU A 478 -4.43 34.85 -14.44
N ASP A 479 -5.69 34.87 -13.95
CA ASP A 479 -5.98 35.22 -12.55
C ASP A 479 -5.70 34.04 -11.60
N ALA A 480 -5.93 34.28 -10.30
CA ALA A 480 -5.74 33.28 -9.26
C ALA A 480 -6.68 32.06 -9.37
N GLN A 481 -7.75 32.13 -10.17
CA GLN A 481 -8.68 31.05 -10.48
C GLN A 481 -8.36 30.33 -11.80
N GLY A 482 -7.24 30.70 -12.46
CA GLY A 482 -6.82 30.11 -13.73
C GLY A 482 -7.58 30.65 -14.96
N ARG A 483 -8.41 31.70 -14.82
CA ARG A 483 -9.12 32.31 -15.95
C ARG A 483 -8.18 33.19 -16.75
N VAL A 484 -8.18 33.04 -18.07
CA VAL A 484 -7.38 33.86 -18.98
C VAL A 484 -7.95 35.28 -19.03
N LEU A 485 -7.17 36.25 -18.54
CA LEU A 485 -7.50 37.68 -18.58
C LEU A 485 -7.05 38.34 -19.88
N ARG A 486 -5.94 37.84 -20.44
CA ARG A 486 -5.35 38.36 -21.68
C ARG A 486 -4.53 37.26 -22.34
N SER A 487 -4.54 37.20 -23.69
CA SER A 487 -3.70 36.30 -24.46
C SER A 487 -3.17 37.02 -25.69
N GLU A 488 -1.89 36.78 -26.03
CA GLU A 488 -1.24 37.33 -27.21
C GLU A 488 -0.43 36.25 -27.92
N ASN A 489 -0.55 36.19 -29.26
CA ASN A 489 0.29 35.32 -30.11
C ASN A 489 1.39 36.15 -30.76
N ARG A 490 2.62 35.67 -30.73
CA ARG A 490 3.80 36.33 -31.32
C ARG A 490 4.61 35.33 -32.16
N PHE A 491 5.25 35.85 -33.21
CA PHE A 491 6.04 35.02 -34.14
C PHE A 491 7.52 35.35 -34.15
N GLU A 492 7.98 36.31 -33.35
CA GLU A 492 9.36 36.76 -33.33
C GLU A 492 9.98 36.78 -31.93
N ARG A 493 11.29 36.69 -31.88
CA ARG A 493 12.14 36.75 -30.70
C ARG A 493 12.17 38.19 -30.16
N LYS A 494 11.13 38.62 -29.43
CA LYS A 494 11.07 39.96 -28.82
C LYS A 494 10.44 39.86 -27.43
N ASP A 495 10.91 40.77 -26.55
CA ASP A 495 10.28 40.99 -25.26
C ASP A 495 8.83 41.40 -25.47
N VAL A 496 7.93 40.75 -24.73
CA VAL A 496 6.49 41.08 -24.73
C VAL A 496 6.20 41.92 -23.50
N ILE A 497 5.60 43.10 -23.71
CA ILE A 497 5.27 44.01 -22.61
C ILE A 497 3.76 43.96 -22.37
N PHE A 498 3.37 43.53 -21.18
CA PHE A 498 1.99 43.61 -20.71
C PHE A 498 1.79 44.85 -19.82
N ASN A 499 0.83 45.68 -20.18
CA ASN A 499 0.37 46.75 -19.31
C ASN A 499 -0.45 46.13 -18.16
N THR A 500 -0.08 46.45 -16.93
CA THR A 500 -0.67 45.93 -15.70
C THR A 500 -1.47 47.00 -14.93
N GLN A 501 -1.59 48.23 -15.45
CA GLN A 501 -2.26 49.33 -14.75
C GLN A 501 -3.72 49.06 -14.38
N ASN A 502 -4.44 48.24 -15.18
CA ASN A 502 -5.84 47.90 -14.96
C ASN A 502 -6.03 46.63 -14.14
N LEU A 503 -4.95 45.98 -13.67
CA LEU A 503 -5.04 44.80 -12.82
C LEU A 503 -5.10 45.23 -11.34
N SER A 504 -5.87 44.54 -10.54
CA SER A 504 -5.86 44.71 -9.08
C SER A 504 -4.52 44.27 -8.49
N MET A 505 -4.15 44.77 -7.33
CA MET A 505 -3.04 44.19 -6.56
C MET A 505 -3.34 42.71 -6.27
N GLY A 506 -2.35 41.86 -6.48
CA GLY A 506 -2.53 40.43 -6.30
C GLY A 506 -1.52 39.58 -7.04
N ILE A 507 -1.79 38.28 -7.05
CA ILE A 507 -0.99 37.26 -7.71
C ILE A 507 -1.67 36.83 -8.99
N TYR A 508 -0.90 36.78 -10.07
CA TYR A 508 -1.30 36.34 -11.40
C TYR A 508 -0.31 35.30 -11.91
N THR A 509 -0.70 34.56 -12.94
CA THR A 509 0.17 33.60 -13.63
C THR A 509 0.39 34.06 -15.07
N ILE A 510 1.64 34.16 -15.49
CA ILE A 510 2.01 34.26 -16.90
C ILE A 510 2.25 32.84 -17.41
N GLN A 511 1.48 32.45 -18.43
CA GLN A 511 1.63 31.19 -19.15
C GLN A 511 2.19 31.47 -20.54
N VAL A 512 3.25 30.77 -20.91
CA VAL A 512 3.87 30.83 -22.24
C VAL A 512 3.77 29.46 -22.88
N THR A 513 3.20 29.40 -24.07
CA THR A 513 2.98 28.16 -24.83
C THR A 513 3.68 28.21 -26.18
N ILE A 514 4.43 27.16 -26.54
CA ILE A 514 5.11 27.01 -27.82
C ILE A 514 4.90 25.58 -28.32
N GLY A 515 4.13 25.41 -29.37
CA GLY A 515 3.69 24.09 -29.81
C GLY A 515 3.01 23.37 -28.64
N ASP A 516 3.49 22.18 -28.29
CA ASP A 516 2.99 21.35 -27.20
C ASP A 516 3.69 21.62 -25.85
N SER A 517 4.49 22.67 -25.73
CA SER A 517 5.26 22.99 -24.51
C SER A 517 4.68 24.21 -23.80
N ILE A 518 4.57 24.14 -22.46
CA ILE A 518 4.07 25.22 -21.60
C ILE A 518 5.09 25.57 -20.51
N SER A 519 5.23 26.88 -20.22
CA SER A 519 5.91 27.39 -19.03
C SER A 519 4.97 28.33 -18.29
N GLN A 520 4.93 28.24 -16.97
CA GLN A 520 4.17 29.12 -16.11
C GLN A 520 5.11 29.84 -15.13
N SER A 521 4.83 31.12 -14.89
CA SER A 521 5.61 31.94 -13.96
C SER A 521 4.69 32.86 -13.18
N LYS A 522 4.93 32.98 -11.88
CA LYS A 522 4.17 33.83 -10.97
C LYS A 522 4.50 35.32 -11.26
N LEU A 523 3.47 36.13 -11.39
CA LEU A 523 3.55 37.60 -11.48
C LEU A 523 2.85 38.20 -10.25
N VAL A 524 3.55 39.08 -9.55
CA VAL A 524 3.01 39.84 -8.40
C VAL A 524 2.77 41.27 -8.82
N ILE A 525 1.56 41.79 -8.67
CA ILE A 525 1.18 43.18 -8.92
C ILE A 525 1.14 43.93 -7.59
N VAL A 526 1.90 45.01 -7.50
CA VAL A 526 1.94 45.92 -6.35
C VAL A 526 1.66 47.34 -6.82
N ARG A 527 1.15 48.22 -5.92
CA ARG A 527 0.92 49.64 -6.19
C ARG A 527 1.31 50.48 -4.98
#